data_acd9af5b281d12ec2ec66f88b7874442
#
_entry.id   acd9af5b281d12ec2ec66f88b7874442
#
_cell.length_a   1.000
_cell.length_b   1.000
_cell.length_c   1.000
_cell.angle_alpha   90.00
_cell.angle_beta   90.00
_cell.angle_gamma   90.00
#
_symmetry.space_group_name_H-M   'P 1'
#
loop_
_entity.id
_entity.type
_entity.pdbx_description
1 polymer ?
#
loop_
_entity_poly.entity_id
_entity_poly.type
_entity_poly.pdbx_seq_one_letter_code
_entity_poly.pdbx_strand_id
1 'polypeptide(L)'
;MKKQLNYADIIKEALILTGAVAIIAAAVYFFLVPSHTSVSSISGLGIVLSNFVPLSLSAITMILNVVLLIIGFITCGREFGVKTVYTSIVLPLFLGLFEKVFPDFGSMTNSQELDVLCYILVVSVGPVSYTHLRAHETEADL
;
A
#
# COMPACT_ATOMS: atom_id res chain seq x y z
N MET A 1 -0.11 -23.09 22.02
CA MET A 1 -1.59 -23.09 21.98
C MET A 1 -2.04 -22.59 20.62
N LYS A 2 -2.73 -23.41 19.85
CA LYS A 2 -3.36 -22.98 18.62
C LYS A 2 -4.52 -22.06 18.98
N LYS A 3 -4.34 -20.75 18.86
CA LYS A 3 -5.43 -19.78 18.96
C LYS A 3 -6.47 -20.20 17.93
N GLN A 4 -7.64 -20.62 18.39
CA GLN A 4 -8.77 -20.89 17.50
C GLN A 4 -9.01 -19.58 16.73
N LEU A 5 -8.63 -19.57 15.45
CA LEU A 5 -8.94 -18.46 14.59
C LEU A 5 -10.46 -18.39 14.44
N ASN A 6 -11.08 -17.55 15.25
CA ASN A 6 -12.49 -17.24 15.05
C ASN A 6 -12.64 -16.56 13.71
N TYR A 7 -13.52 -17.06 12.87
CA TYR A 7 -13.85 -16.45 11.57
C TYR A 7 -14.21 -14.96 11.71
N ALA A 8 -14.79 -14.59 12.85
CA ALA A 8 -15.10 -13.19 13.17
C ALA A 8 -13.83 -12.32 13.28
N ASP A 9 -12.75 -12.81 13.87
CA ASP A 9 -11.49 -12.07 14.00
C ASP A 9 -10.78 -11.89 12.65
N ILE A 10 -10.83 -12.93 11.80
CA ILE A 10 -10.28 -12.85 10.43
C ILE A 10 -11.05 -11.83 9.60
N ILE A 11 -12.38 -11.83 9.67
CA ILE A 11 -13.23 -10.88 8.94
C ILE A 11 -12.97 -9.45 9.45
N LYS A 12 -12.85 -9.26 10.76
CA LYS A 12 -12.57 -7.96 11.35
C LYS A 12 -11.20 -7.43 10.92
N GLU A 13 -10.17 -8.26 10.94
CA GLU A 13 -8.83 -7.91 10.49
C GLU A 13 -8.81 -7.59 8.98
N ALA A 14 -9.49 -8.37 8.16
CA ALA A 14 -9.64 -8.12 6.74
C ALA A 14 -10.38 -6.80 6.45
N LEU A 15 -11.42 -6.48 7.21
CA LEU A 15 -12.15 -5.21 7.08
C LEU A 15 -11.27 -4.00 7.44
N ILE A 16 -10.51 -4.09 8.53
CA ILE A 16 -9.57 -3.03 8.94
C ILE A 16 -8.48 -2.84 7.88
N LEU A 17 -7.91 -3.93 7.39
CA LEU A 17 -6.88 -3.89 6.34
C LEU A 17 -7.43 -3.29 5.04
N THR A 18 -8.63 -3.69 4.64
CA THR A 18 -9.31 -3.14 3.46
C THR A 18 -9.59 -1.64 3.61
N GLY A 19 -10.04 -1.21 4.79
CA GLY A 19 -10.24 0.20 5.10
C GLY A 19 -8.94 1.01 5.01
N ALA A 20 -7.85 0.51 5.58
CA ALA A 20 -6.54 1.14 5.49
C ALA A 20 -6.04 1.25 4.04
N VAL A 21 -6.18 0.18 3.26
CA VAL A 21 -5.82 0.18 1.83
C VAL A 21 -6.68 1.15 1.02
N ALA A 22 -7.98 1.25 1.33
CA ALA A 22 -8.86 2.20 0.68
C ALA A 22 -8.43 3.66 0.94
N ILE A 23 -8.03 3.99 2.16
CA ILE A 23 -7.50 5.32 2.50
C ILE A 23 -6.21 5.61 1.73
N ILE A 24 -5.29 4.65 1.68
CA ILE A 24 -4.03 4.77 0.92
C ILE A 24 -4.32 4.94 -0.57
N ALA A 25 -5.23 4.14 -1.13
CA ALA A 25 -5.62 4.23 -2.53
C ALA A 25 -6.23 5.58 -2.87
N ALA A 26 -7.09 6.12 -2.00
CA ALA A 26 -7.66 7.45 -2.15
C ALA A 26 -6.57 8.53 -2.13
N ALA A 27 -5.63 8.46 -1.18
CA ALA A 27 -4.51 9.38 -1.10
C ALA A 27 -3.63 9.34 -2.35
N VAL A 28 -3.31 8.14 -2.84
CA VAL A 28 -2.53 7.96 -4.08
C VAL A 28 -3.29 8.56 -5.26
N TYR A 29 -4.56 8.26 -5.40
CA TYR A 29 -5.34 8.71 -6.56
C TYR A 29 -5.55 10.23 -6.56
N PHE A 30 -5.94 10.82 -5.43
CA PHE A 30 -6.29 12.24 -5.37
C PHE A 30 -5.08 13.18 -5.28
N PHE A 31 -3.98 12.73 -4.69
CA PHE A 31 -2.81 13.58 -4.45
C PHE A 31 -1.56 13.16 -5.24
N LEU A 32 -1.26 11.88 -5.30
CA LEU A 32 -0.01 11.42 -5.89
C LEU A 32 -0.08 11.33 -7.41
N VAL A 33 -1.18 10.84 -7.98
CA VAL A 33 -1.34 10.71 -9.44
C VAL A 33 -1.27 12.09 -10.12
N PRO A 34 -1.97 13.13 -9.65
CA PRO A 34 -1.90 14.45 -10.25
C PRO A 34 -0.52 15.13 -10.09
N SER A 35 0.23 14.80 -9.04
CA SER A 35 1.55 15.39 -8.80
C SER A 35 2.65 14.86 -9.74
N HIS A 36 2.37 13.79 -10.50
CA HIS A 36 3.35 13.10 -11.35
C HIS A 36 4.64 12.69 -10.59
N THR A 37 4.56 12.56 -9.28
CA THR A 37 5.67 12.21 -8.40
C THR A 37 5.63 10.74 -8.05
N SER A 38 6.76 10.07 -8.14
CA SER A 38 6.91 8.68 -7.69
C SER A 38 7.57 8.67 -6.31
N VAL A 39 6.83 8.23 -5.31
CA VAL A 39 7.33 8.12 -3.91
C VAL A 39 7.84 6.70 -3.61
N SER A 40 7.84 5.82 -4.60
CA SER A 40 8.28 4.44 -4.41
C SER A 40 9.80 4.31 -4.45
N SER A 41 10.39 3.84 -3.38
CA SER A 41 11.83 3.53 -3.32
C SER A 41 12.25 2.42 -4.29
N ILE A 42 11.35 1.49 -4.60
CA ILE A 42 11.56 0.42 -5.57
C ILE A 42 11.69 0.98 -6.99
N SER A 43 10.89 1.98 -7.34
CA SER A 43 11.01 2.66 -8.64
C SER A 43 12.36 3.35 -8.79
N GLY A 44 12.85 4.00 -7.72
CA GLY A 44 14.18 4.62 -7.73
C GLY A 44 15.30 3.60 -7.96
N LEU A 45 15.24 2.47 -7.27
CA LEU A 45 16.18 1.38 -7.48
C LEU A 45 16.07 0.80 -8.90
N GLY A 46 14.86 0.67 -9.42
CA GLY A 46 14.58 0.23 -10.78
C GLY A 46 15.22 1.15 -11.84
N ILE A 47 15.16 2.46 -11.65
CA ILE A 47 15.78 3.46 -12.54
C ILE A 47 17.30 3.28 -12.55
N VAL A 48 17.92 3.10 -11.38
CA VAL A 48 19.37 2.85 -11.31
C VAL A 48 19.74 1.55 -12.04
N LEU A 49 19.01 0.46 -11.79
CA LEU A 49 19.26 -0.82 -12.44
C LEU A 49 19.04 -0.79 -13.96
N SER A 50 18.07 -0.01 -14.44
CA SER A 50 17.79 0.09 -15.88
C SER A 50 18.95 0.70 -16.68
N ASN A 51 19.86 1.41 -16.02
CA ASN A 51 21.09 1.90 -16.65
C ASN A 51 22.16 0.82 -16.85
N PHE A 52 22.07 -0.27 -16.09
CA PHE A 52 23.04 -1.37 -16.17
C PHE A 52 22.53 -2.59 -16.94
N VAL A 53 21.21 -2.75 -17.01
CA VAL A 53 20.59 -3.92 -17.61
C VAL A 53 19.64 -3.46 -18.75
N PRO A 54 19.73 -4.03 -19.95
CA PRO A 54 18.91 -3.64 -21.10
C PRO A 54 17.48 -4.20 -20.98
N LEU A 55 16.81 -3.92 -19.87
CA LEU A 55 15.42 -4.29 -19.59
C LEU A 55 14.59 -3.04 -19.37
N SER A 56 13.30 -3.12 -19.70
CA SER A 56 12.38 -2.02 -19.40
C SER A 56 12.24 -1.78 -17.90
N LEU A 57 12.03 -0.53 -17.50
CA LEU A 57 11.83 -0.17 -16.10
C LEU A 57 10.70 -0.98 -15.44
N SER A 58 9.62 -1.22 -16.17
CA SER A 58 8.49 -2.03 -15.70
C SER A 58 8.89 -3.46 -15.38
N ALA A 59 9.70 -4.09 -16.24
CA ALA A 59 10.18 -5.46 -16.04
C ALA A 59 11.10 -5.55 -14.81
N ILE A 60 12.02 -4.61 -14.66
CA ILE A 60 12.93 -4.55 -13.51
C ILE A 60 12.15 -4.35 -12.21
N THR A 61 11.20 -3.42 -12.19
CA THR A 61 10.36 -3.16 -11.02
C THR A 61 9.52 -4.38 -10.65
N MET A 62 8.98 -5.09 -11.63
CA MET A 62 8.20 -6.31 -11.40
C MET A 62 9.07 -7.44 -10.80
N ILE A 63 10.27 -7.64 -11.33
CA ILE A 63 11.23 -8.63 -10.80
C ILE A 63 11.62 -8.28 -9.37
N LEU A 64 11.95 -7.03 -9.09
CA LEU A 64 12.28 -6.56 -7.75
C LEU A 64 11.12 -6.78 -6.76
N ASN A 65 9.90 -6.47 -7.15
CA ASN A 65 8.72 -6.72 -6.33
C ASN A 65 8.53 -8.20 -6.00
N VAL A 66 8.69 -9.08 -6.99
CA VAL A 66 8.57 -10.54 -6.79
C VAL A 66 9.67 -11.04 -5.85
N VAL A 67 10.92 -10.61 -6.07
CA VAL A 67 12.05 -11.00 -5.20
C VAL A 67 11.83 -10.53 -3.77
N LEU A 68 11.42 -9.28 -3.56
CA LEU A 68 11.11 -8.75 -2.24
C LEU A 68 9.94 -9.46 -1.57
N LEU A 69 8.91 -9.84 -2.35
CA LEU A 69 7.79 -10.62 -1.85
C LEU A 69 8.23 -12.01 -1.36
N ILE A 70 9.08 -12.69 -2.12
CA ILE A 70 9.64 -14.00 -1.74
C ILE A 70 10.48 -13.87 -0.46
N ILE A 71 11.36 -12.88 -0.39
CA ILE A 71 12.18 -12.61 0.79
C ILE A 71 11.29 -12.33 2.00
N GLY A 72 10.29 -11.46 1.85
CA GLY A 72 9.33 -11.14 2.90
C GLY A 72 8.54 -12.36 3.37
N PHE A 73 8.16 -13.24 2.44
CA PHE A 73 7.46 -14.48 2.77
C PHE A 73 8.31 -15.45 3.59
N ILE A 74 9.61 -15.56 3.27
CA ILE A 74 10.55 -16.43 3.97
C ILE A 74 10.90 -15.86 5.36
N THR A 75 11.15 -14.55 5.44
CA THR A 75 11.62 -13.90 6.67
C THR A 75 10.50 -13.60 7.67
N CYS A 76 9.36 -13.14 7.18
CA CYS A 76 8.23 -12.69 8.02
C CYS A 76 7.13 -13.75 8.17
N GLY A 77 7.23 -14.87 7.46
CA GLY A 77 6.29 -15.99 7.54
C GLY A 77 5.05 -15.85 6.67
N ARG A 78 4.23 -16.91 6.70
CA ARG A 78 3.06 -17.06 5.82
C ARG A 78 1.98 -15.99 6.05
N GLU A 79 1.78 -15.59 7.28
CA GLU A 79 0.75 -14.62 7.63
C GLU A 79 1.03 -13.24 7.00
N PHE A 80 2.27 -12.81 7.06
CA PHE A 80 2.72 -11.57 6.41
C PHE A 80 2.60 -11.66 4.88
N GLY A 81 3.04 -12.78 4.29
CA GLY A 81 2.96 -12.99 2.85
C GLY A 81 1.53 -12.92 2.31
N VAL A 82 0.57 -13.55 2.99
CA VAL A 82 -0.85 -13.53 2.59
C VAL A 82 -1.42 -12.12 2.66
N LYS A 83 -1.13 -11.37 3.73
CA LYS A 83 -1.59 -9.97 3.88
C LYS A 83 -1.00 -9.07 2.81
N THR A 84 0.27 -9.25 2.48
CA THR A 84 0.96 -8.47 1.43
C THR A 84 0.39 -8.76 0.05
N VAL A 85 0.15 -10.03 -0.29
CA VAL A 85 -0.50 -10.42 -1.55
C VAL A 85 -1.91 -9.84 -1.64
N TYR A 86 -2.68 -9.94 -0.56
CA TYR A 86 -4.03 -9.35 -0.50
C TYR A 86 -4.00 -7.83 -0.76
N THR A 87 -3.12 -7.11 -0.08
CA THR A 87 -2.95 -5.66 -0.25
C THR A 87 -2.52 -5.30 -1.67
N SER A 88 -1.61 -6.07 -2.26
CA SER A 88 -1.10 -5.88 -3.61
C SER A 88 -2.18 -6.05 -4.69
N ILE A 89 -3.20 -6.83 -4.43
CA ILE A 89 -4.34 -7.02 -5.34
C ILE A 89 -5.41 -5.94 -5.09
N VAL A 90 -5.72 -5.67 -3.83
CA VAL A 90 -6.79 -4.74 -3.44
C VAL A 90 -6.46 -3.30 -3.80
N LEU A 91 -5.20 -2.88 -3.65
CA LEU A 91 -4.78 -1.52 -3.96
C LEU A 91 -5.03 -1.12 -5.43
N PRO A 92 -4.58 -1.86 -6.45
CA PRO A 92 -4.89 -1.57 -7.85
C PRO A 92 -6.38 -1.62 -8.16
N LEU A 93 -7.12 -2.51 -7.48
CA LEU A 93 -8.56 -2.62 -7.65
C LEU A 93 -9.27 -1.33 -7.19
N PHE A 94 -8.89 -0.79 -6.03
CA PHE A 94 -9.43 0.49 -5.56
C PHE A 94 -9.00 1.66 -6.45
N LEU A 95 -7.76 1.69 -6.93
CA LEU A 95 -7.30 2.71 -7.87
C LEU A 95 -8.14 2.69 -9.16
N GLY A 96 -8.36 1.52 -9.73
CA GLY A 96 -9.21 1.37 -10.92
C GLY A 96 -10.68 1.76 -10.66
N LEU A 97 -11.19 1.50 -9.45
CA LEU A 97 -12.52 1.94 -9.05
C LEU A 97 -12.60 3.47 -8.96
N PHE A 98 -11.63 4.12 -8.33
CA PHE A 98 -11.57 5.58 -8.26
C PHE A 98 -11.42 6.23 -9.63
N GLU A 99 -10.59 5.67 -10.50
CA GLU A 99 -10.44 6.13 -11.88
C GLU A 99 -11.75 6.06 -12.66
N LYS A 100 -12.54 5.01 -12.43
CA LYS A 100 -13.86 4.85 -13.07
C LYS A 100 -14.91 5.79 -12.50
N VAL A 101 -14.87 6.07 -11.19
CA VAL A 101 -15.83 6.95 -10.50
C VAL A 101 -15.51 8.43 -10.73
N PHE A 102 -14.25 8.79 -10.81
CA PHE A 102 -13.78 10.16 -10.98
C PHE A 102 -12.79 10.27 -12.17
N PRO A 103 -13.25 10.08 -13.43
CA PRO A 103 -12.35 9.98 -14.59
C PRO A 103 -11.61 11.29 -14.90
N ASP A 104 -12.12 12.44 -14.51
CA ASP A 104 -11.58 13.77 -14.83
C ASP A 104 -11.05 14.51 -13.60
N PHE A 105 -10.51 13.79 -12.62
CA PHE A 105 -10.02 14.42 -11.41
C PHE A 105 -8.61 14.98 -11.59
N GLY A 106 -8.51 16.32 -11.63
CA GLY A 106 -7.24 17.04 -11.64
C GLY A 106 -6.69 17.27 -10.22
N SER A 107 -5.51 17.90 -10.13
CA SER A 107 -4.90 18.29 -8.86
C SER A 107 -5.84 19.12 -8.00
N MET A 108 -6.03 18.77 -6.73
CA MET A 108 -6.88 19.50 -5.79
C MET A 108 -6.28 20.85 -5.39
N THR A 109 -4.97 20.97 -5.35
CA THR A 109 -4.26 22.14 -4.84
C THR A 109 -3.64 23.01 -5.94
N ASN A 110 -3.64 22.56 -7.19
CA ASN A 110 -2.93 23.18 -8.31
C ASN A 110 -1.41 23.38 -8.07
N SER A 111 -0.87 22.73 -7.03
CA SER A 111 0.54 22.77 -6.66
C SER A 111 1.04 21.37 -6.37
N GLN A 112 2.04 20.93 -7.14
CA GLN A 112 2.66 19.61 -7.00
C GLN A 112 3.21 19.36 -5.59
N GLU A 113 3.81 20.38 -5.00
CA GLU A 113 4.41 20.30 -3.66
C GLU A 113 3.35 20.12 -2.56
N LEU A 114 2.22 20.84 -2.67
CA LEU A 114 1.12 20.71 -1.73
C LEU A 114 0.41 19.36 -1.85
N ASP A 115 0.25 18.84 -3.07
CA ASP A 115 -0.33 17.52 -3.30
C ASP A 115 0.52 16.42 -2.63
N VAL A 116 1.85 16.49 -2.74
CA VAL A 116 2.77 15.56 -2.08
C VAL A 116 2.69 15.68 -0.56
N LEU A 117 2.63 16.89 -0.01
CA LEU A 117 2.46 17.13 1.43
C LEU A 117 1.14 16.56 1.95
N CYS A 118 0.04 16.79 1.27
CA CYS A 118 -1.26 16.23 1.61
C CYS A 118 -1.25 14.69 1.56
N TYR A 119 -0.60 14.11 0.55
CA TYR A 119 -0.41 12.67 0.45
C TYR A 119 0.33 12.10 1.67
N ILE A 120 1.46 12.72 2.05
CA ILE A 120 2.25 12.30 3.21
C ILE A 120 1.43 12.36 4.49
N LEU A 121 0.66 13.42 4.71
CA LEU A 121 -0.20 13.57 5.87
C LEU A 121 -1.28 12.50 5.95
N VAL A 122 -2.00 12.26 4.87
CA VAL A 122 -3.09 11.27 4.83
C VAL A 122 -2.55 9.85 5.01
N VAL A 123 -1.44 9.51 4.33
CA VAL A 123 -0.82 8.18 4.44
C VAL A 123 -0.21 7.95 5.82
N SER A 124 0.28 9.00 6.47
CA SER A 124 0.83 8.87 7.83
C SER A 124 -0.25 8.57 8.87
N VAL A 125 -1.45 9.13 8.72
CA VAL A 125 -2.57 8.89 9.65
C VAL A 125 -3.08 7.45 9.57
N GLY A 126 -3.15 6.85 8.39
CA GLY A 126 -3.68 5.50 8.19
C GLY A 126 -2.92 4.41 8.98
N PRO A 127 -1.62 4.22 8.77
CA PRO A 127 -0.82 3.24 9.50
C PRO A 127 -0.74 3.50 11.00
N VAL A 128 -0.66 4.76 11.43
CA VAL A 128 -0.64 5.13 12.85
C VAL A 128 -1.95 4.74 13.53
N SER A 129 -3.09 5.01 12.92
CA SER A 129 -4.39 4.60 13.43
C SER A 129 -4.51 3.08 13.54
N TYR A 130 -4.02 2.34 12.56
CA TYR A 130 -3.98 0.87 12.59
C TYR A 130 -3.11 0.35 13.72
N THR A 131 -1.92 0.91 13.91
CA THR A 131 -1.00 0.51 14.98
C THR A 131 -1.60 0.79 16.36
N HIS A 132 -2.25 1.93 16.55
CA HIS A 132 -2.92 2.27 17.80
C HIS A 132 -4.09 1.36 18.12
N LEU A 133 -4.94 1.05 17.14
CA LEU A 133 -6.05 0.12 17.33
C LEU A 133 -5.57 -1.27 17.71
N ARG A 134 -4.50 -1.75 17.09
CA ARG A 134 -3.94 -3.06 17.37
C ARG A 134 -3.23 -3.11 18.74
N ALA A 135 -2.59 -2.04 19.16
CA ALA A 135 -1.98 -1.94 20.48
C ALA A 135 -3.06 -2.03 21.57
N HIS A 136 -4.20 -1.38 21.40
CA HIS A 136 -5.34 -1.48 22.32
C HIS A 136 -5.94 -2.88 22.40
N GLU A 137 -6.03 -3.59 21.27
CA GLU A 137 -6.51 -5.00 21.30
C GLU A 137 -5.53 -5.93 22.04
N THR A 138 -4.23 -5.68 21.93
CA THR A 138 -3.21 -6.49 22.60
C THR A 138 -3.20 -6.25 24.13
N GLU A 139 -3.47 -5.03 24.57
CA GLU A 139 -3.60 -4.71 26.00
C GLU A 139 -4.90 -5.26 26.61
N ALA A 140 -5.98 -5.35 25.85
CA ALA A 140 -7.24 -5.91 26.30
C ALA A 140 -7.20 -7.44 26.43
N ASP A 141 -6.27 -8.11 25.75
CA ASP A 141 -6.05 -9.57 25.81
C ASP A 141 -5.06 -10.02 26.91
N LEU A 142 -4.45 -9.09 27.61
CA LEU A 142 -3.57 -9.33 28.76
C LEU A 142 -4.35 -9.29 30.08
#